data_58110bc0e6dc1aa9ca0416408860c727
#
_entry.id   58110bc0e6dc1aa9ca0416408860c727
#
_cell.length_a   1.000
_cell.length_b   1.000
_cell.length_c   1.000
_cell.angle_alpha   90.00
_cell.angle_beta   90.00
_cell.angle_gamma   90.00
#
_symmetry.space_group_name_H-M   'P 1'
#
loop_
_entity.id
_entity.type
_entity.pdbx_description
1 polymer ?
#
loop_
_entity_poly.entity_id
_entity_poly.type
_entity_poly.pdbx_seq_one_letter_code
_entity_poly.pdbx_strand_id
1 'polypeptide(L)'
;ENKFIYTITNGIINIFRSMPAIILIIVLAPLSRFIIGKAIGTEAALVPLTFAAAPFIARLYEGYFLEVDAGVIEAAKSMGASNFEIVKVLLKETVPAAILGVTTTIINLVGYSAMAGALGGGGLGDIAIRYGYQRNQLDILWISVAFIVIIVQIVQFTGNTIYKKVNKK
;
A
#
# COMPACT_ATOMS: atom_id res chain seq x y z
N GLU A 1 -6.76 17.78 19.90
CA GLU A 1 -6.20 17.50 18.55
C GLU A 1 -5.33 18.66 18.12
N ASN A 2 -4.05 18.43 17.86
CA ASN A 2 -3.14 19.51 17.46
C ASN A 2 -3.32 19.77 15.94
N LYS A 3 -4.21 20.73 15.62
CA LYS A 3 -4.55 21.09 14.23
C LYS A 3 -3.33 21.38 13.35
N PHE A 4 -2.26 21.91 13.94
CA PHE A 4 -1.03 22.24 13.23
C PHE A 4 -0.30 20.98 12.76
N ILE A 5 -0.12 19.98 13.64
CA ILE A 5 0.50 18.69 13.30
C ILE A 5 -0.34 17.97 12.24
N TYR A 6 -1.66 17.95 12.42
CA TYR A 6 -2.57 17.34 11.45
C TYR A 6 -2.45 17.98 10.06
N THR A 7 -2.43 19.32 9.98
CA THR A 7 -2.31 20.04 8.70
C THR A 7 -0.99 19.75 7.99
N ILE A 8 0.13 19.73 8.72
CA ILE A 8 1.45 19.43 8.15
C ILE A 8 1.50 17.99 7.66
N THR A 9 1.08 17.03 8.49
CA THR A 9 1.07 15.61 8.12
C THR A 9 0.20 15.34 6.91
N ASN A 10 -1.00 15.93 6.85
CA ASN A 10 -1.87 15.85 5.68
C ASN A 10 -1.24 16.45 4.43
N GLY A 11 -0.57 17.59 4.56
CA GLY A 11 0.15 18.21 3.45
C GLY A 11 1.22 17.29 2.88
N ILE A 12 2.05 16.70 3.73
CA ILE A 12 3.10 15.75 3.34
C ILE A 12 2.48 14.52 2.65
N ILE A 13 1.47 13.90 3.26
CA ILE A 13 0.77 12.75 2.69
C ILE A 13 0.22 13.06 1.31
N ASN A 14 -0.42 14.23 1.13
CA ASN A 14 -1.00 14.63 -0.14
C ASN A 14 0.06 14.87 -1.22
N ILE A 15 1.22 15.48 -0.87
CA ILE A 15 2.33 15.68 -1.81
C ILE A 15 2.81 14.34 -2.35
N PHE A 16 3.12 13.37 -1.48
CA PHE A 16 3.59 12.04 -1.93
C PHE A 16 2.55 11.30 -2.76
N ARG A 17 1.26 11.38 -2.41
CA ARG A 17 0.18 10.76 -3.17
C ARG A 17 -0.11 11.42 -4.52
N SER A 18 0.25 12.68 -4.69
CA SER A 18 0.08 13.40 -5.95
C SER A 18 1.14 13.03 -6.99
N MET A 19 2.24 12.40 -6.57
CA MET A 19 3.30 11.98 -7.48
C MET A 19 2.97 10.63 -8.13
N PRO A 20 3.05 10.50 -9.47
CA PRO A 20 3.02 9.19 -10.11
C PRO A 20 4.13 8.28 -9.56
N ALA A 21 3.80 7.01 -9.27
CA ALA A 21 4.74 6.09 -8.62
C ALA A 21 6.09 5.99 -9.35
N ILE A 22 6.08 5.94 -10.68
CA ILE A 22 7.31 5.88 -11.48
C ILE A 22 8.19 7.13 -11.29
N ILE A 23 7.59 8.31 -11.19
CA ILE A 23 8.31 9.57 -10.95
C ILE A 23 8.87 9.58 -9.52
N LEU A 24 8.09 9.12 -8.55
CA LEU A 24 8.52 9.02 -7.16
C LEU A 24 9.76 8.11 -7.02
N ILE A 25 9.79 6.97 -7.72
CA ILE A 25 10.94 6.07 -7.73
C ILE A 25 12.19 6.79 -8.24
N ILE A 26 12.08 7.56 -9.33
CA ILE A 26 13.19 8.31 -9.91
C ILE A 26 13.67 9.43 -8.96
N VAL A 27 12.74 10.22 -8.43
CA VAL A 27 13.04 11.35 -7.53
C VAL A 27 13.72 10.87 -6.23
N LEU A 28 13.34 9.70 -5.73
CA LEU A 28 13.90 9.12 -4.51
C LEU A 28 15.16 8.26 -4.75
N ALA A 29 15.62 8.08 -5.98
CA ALA A 29 16.85 7.33 -6.28
C ALA A 29 18.09 7.87 -5.54
N PRO A 30 18.31 9.20 -5.40
CA PRO A 30 19.41 9.73 -4.57
C PRO A 30 19.28 9.35 -3.10
N LEU A 31 18.04 9.33 -2.55
CA LEU A 31 17.79 8.93 -1.18
C LEU A 31 18.05 7.42 -0.99
N SER A 32 17.65 6.59 -1.97
CA SER A 32 17.98 5.16 -1.98
C SER A 32 19.49 4.95 -1.96
N ARG A 33 20.23 5.72 -2.75
CA ARG A 33 21.70 5.66 -2.76
C ARG A 33 22.31 6.06 -1.41
N PHE A 34 21.74 7.05 -0.75
CA PHE A 34 22.21 7.49 0.56
C PHE A 34 21.95 6.44 1.65
N ILE A 35 20.78 5.79 1.65
CA ILE A 35 20.37 4.83 2.70
C ILE A 35 20.95 3.43 2.44
N ILE A 36 20.86 2.95 1.19
CA ILE A 36 21.18 1.56 0.79
C ILE A 36 22.57 1.46 0.17
N GLY A 37 23.18 2.60 -0.25
CA GLY A 37 24.45 2.63 -0.99
C GLY A 37 24.31 2.43 -2.51
N LYS A 38 23.09 2.13 -3.01
CA LYS A 38 22.77 1.90 -4.42
C LYS A 38 21.54 2.71 -4.83
N ALA A 39 21.56 3.27 -6.05
CA ALA A 39 20.40 4.00 -6.60
C ALA A 39 19.47 3.09 -7.42
N ILE A 40 19.96 1.94 -7.88
CA ILE A 40 19.28 1.00 -8.77
C ILE A 40 19.44 -0.41 -8.20
N GLY A 41 18.45 -1.26 -8.43
CA GLY A 41 18.42 -2.64 -7.95
C GLY A 41 17.26 -2.91 -7.00
N THR A 42 17.02 -4.18 -6.71
CA THR A 42 15.88 -4.64 -5.90
C THR A 42 15.88 -4.03 -4.49
N GLU A 43 17.04 -3.95 -3.85
CA GLU A 43 17.20 -3.34 -2.53
C GLU A 43 16.93 -1.82 -2.56
N ALA A 44 17.45 -1.14 -3.59
CA ALA A 44 17.26 0.30 -3.75
C ALA A 44 15.78 0.67 -3.97
N ALA A 45 15.00 -0.20 -4.61
CA ALA A 45 13.57 0.00 -4.85
C ALA A 45 12.74 -0.01 -3.56
N LEU A 46 13.22 -0.60 -2.46
CA LEU A 46 12.50 -0.64 -1.18
C LEU A 46 12.24 0.76 -0.63
N VAL A 47 13.18 1.69 -0.78
CA VAL A 47 13.03 3.06 -0.26
C VAL A 47 11.84 3.76 -0.93
N PRO A 48 11.81 3.97 -2.26
CA PRO A 48 10.69 4.66 -2.89
C PRO A 48 9.36 3.90 -2.77
N LEU A 49 9.38 2.56 -2.76
CA LEU A 49 8.16 1.77 -2.54
C LEU A 49 7.57 2.01 -1.14
N THR A 50 8.41 2.15 -0.12
CA THR A 50 7.97 2.51 1.23
C THR A 50 7.35 3.91 1.25
N PHE A 51 7.98 4.89 0.60
CA PHE A 51 7.45 6.26 0.51
C PHE A 51 6.16 6.34 -0.34
N ALA A 52 5.96 5.44 -1.28
CA ALA A 52 4.69 5.32 -2.02
C ALA A 52 3.59 4.67 -1.17
N ALA A 53 3.93 3.59 -0.45
CA ALA A 53 2.97 2.81 0.32
C ALA A 53 2.50 3.52 1.59
N ALA A 54 3.40 4.15 2.35
CA ALA A 54 3.08 4.72 3.66
C ALA A 54 1.98 5.79 3.60
N PRO A 55 2.02 6.80 2.70
CA PRO A 55 0.94 7.79 2.56
C PRO A 55 -0.37 7.18 2.05
N PHE A 56 -0.29 6.15 1.20
CA PHE A 56 -1.46 5.42 0.73
C PHE A 56 -2.15 4.69 1.88
N ILE A 57 -1.38 3.92 2.68
CA ILE A 57 -1.87 3.21 3.85
C ILE A 57 -2.46 4.18 4.86
N ALA A 58 -1.77 5.27 5.19
CA ALA A 58 -2.23 6.25 6.16
C ALA A 58 -3.62 6.79 5.80
N ARG A 59 -3.84 7.18 4.53
CA ARG A 59 -5.12 7.70 4.07
C ARG A 59 -6.21 6.64 4.02
N LEU A 60 -5.86 5.41 3.65
CA LEU A 60 -6.80 4.29 3.59
C LEU A 60 -7.35 3.97 5.00
N TYR A 61 -6.47 3.88 5.99
CA TYR A 61 -6.87 3.59 7.37
C TYR A 61 -7.59 4.77 8.03
N GLU A 62 -7.20 6.01 7.74
CA GLU A 62 -7.95 7.19 8.17
C GLU A 62 -9.42 7.09 7.70
N GLY A 63 -9.65 6.73 6.42
CA GLY A 63 -11.00 6.50 5.91
C GLY A 63 -11.77 5.45 6.73
N TYR A 64 -11.15 4.30 7.00
CA TYR A 64 -11.80 3.25 7.78
C TYR A 64 -12.16 3.66 9.21
N PHE A 65 -11.32 4.47 9.88
CA PHE A 65 -11.66 4.98 11.20
C PHE A 65 -12.81 5.99 11.17
N LEU A 66 -12.93 6.76 10.10
CA LEU A 66 -14.01 7.73 9.93
C LEU A 66 -15.35 7.07 9.57
N GLU A 67 -15.34 5.85 9.00
CA GLU A 67 -16.53 5.07 8.67
C GLU A 67 -17.16 4.34 9.87
N VAL A 68 -16.47 4.29 11.02
CA VAL A 68 -17.04 3.67 12.22
C VAL A 68 -18.24 4.46 12.70
N ASP A 69 -19.35 3.77 12.94
CA ASP A 69 -20.61 4.37 13.40
C ASP A 69 -20.40 5.15 14.71
N ALA A 70 -20.82 6.41 14.72
CA ALA A 70 -20.72 7.28 15.89
C ALA A 70 -21.47 6.72 17.09
N GLY A 71 -22.60 6.02 16.86
CA GLY A 71 -23.40 5.39 17.91
C GLY A 71 -22.63 4.32 18.69
N VAL A 72 -21.71 3.58 18.02
CA VAL A 72 -20.85 2.60 18.70
C VAL A 72 -19.92 3.32 19.70
N ILE A 73 -19.37 4.46 19.29
CA ILE A 73 -18.48 5.27 20.15
C ILE A 73 -19.26 5.93 21.29
N GLU A 74 -20.45 6.44 21.01
CA GLU A 74 -21.33 7.04 22.03
C GLU A 74 -21.79 5.98 23.06
N ALA A 75 -22.17 4.80 22.61
CA ALA A 75 -22.51 3.69 23.50
C ALA A 75 -21.33 3.30 24.40
N ALA A 76 -20.12 3.17 23.86
CA ALA A 76 -18.94 2.90 24.66
C ALA A 76 -18.67 3.98 25.72
N LYS A 77 -18.80 5.26 25.35
CA LYS A 77 -18.67 6.38 26.27
C LYS A 77 -19.72 6.37 27.38
N SER A 78 -20.97 6.08 27.03
CA SER A 78 -22.09 5.98 27.99
C SER A 78 -21.90 4.85 29.00
N MET A 79 -21.18 3.79 28.62
CA MET A 79 -20.76 2.71 29.53
C MET A 79 -19.51 3.03 30.36
N GLY A 80 -18.99 4.25 30.28
CA GLY A 80 -17.84 4.70 31.06
C GLY A 80 -16.48 4.28 30.48
N ALA A 81 -16.42 3.92 29.18
CA ALA A 81 -15.17 3.53 28.54
C ALA A 81 -14.14 4.67 28.56
N SER A 82 -12.92 4.35 28.97
CA SER A 82 -11.76 5.23 28.89
C SER A 82 -11.36 5.49 27.43
N ASN A 83 -10.59 6.54 27.18
CA ASN A 83 -10.07 6.83 25.82
C ASN A 83 -9.32 5.65 25.21
N PHE A 84 -8.61 4.87 26.01
CA PHE A 84 -7.90 3.70 25.53
C PHE A 84 -8.85 2.56 25.11
N GLU A 85 -9.94 2.37 25.83
CA GLU A 85 -10.99 1.40 25.48
C GLU A 85 -11.73 1.83 24.23
N ILE A 86 -11.99 3.11 24.04
CA ILE A 86 -12.56 3.66 22.81
C ILE A 86 -11.66 3.36 21.59
N VAL A 87 -10.34 3.54 21.73
CA VAL A 87 -9.38 3.18 20.67
C VAL A 87 -9.44 1.68 20.36
N LYS A 88 -9.56 0.82 21.38
CA LYS A 88 -9.73 -0.64 21.15
C LYS A 88 -11.02 -0.96 20.41
N VAL A 89 -12.12 -0.29 20.72
CA VAL A 89 -13.41 -0.44 20.01
C VAL A 89 -13.23 -0.04 18.55
N LEU A 90 -12.67 1.15 18.28
CA LEU A 90 -12.37 1.62 16.93
C LEU A 90 -11.56 0.61 16.15
N LEU A 91 -10.46 0.11 16.73
CA LEU A 91 -9.61 -0.89 16.08
C LEU A 91 -10.37 -2.18 15.77
N LYS A 92 -11.24 -2.66 16.67
CA LYS A 92 -12.04 -3.87 16.44
C LYS A 92 -13.05 -3.69 15.33
N GLU A 93 -13.77 -2.58 15.31
CA GLU A 93 -14.76 -2.28 14.27
C GLU A 93 -14.12 -2.12 12.88
N THR A 94 -12.89 -1.61 12.81
CA THR A 94 -12.17 -1.43 11.55
C THR A 94 -11.45 -2.68 11.03
N VAL A 95 -11.31 -3.76 11.84
CA VAL A 95 -10.59 -4.99 11.43
C VAL A 95 -11.06 -5.56 10.09
N PRO A 96 -12.37 -5.72 9.80
CA PRO A 96 -12.81 -6.25 8.51
C PRO A 96 -12.34 -5.37 7.33
N ALA A 97 -12.53 -4.04 7.43
CA ALA A 97 -12.08 -3.09 6.41
C ALA A 97 -10.56 -3.09 6.28
N ALA A 98 -9.84 -3.19 7.41
CA ALA A 98 -8.38 -3.25 7.43
C ALA A 98 -7.82 -4.48 6.67
N ILE A 99 -8.47 -5.63 6.74
CA ILE A 99 -8.08 -6.83 5.97
C ILE A 99 -8.15 -6.55 4.48
N LEU A 100 -9.23 -5.94 4.00
CA LEU A 100 -9.36 -5.53 2.60
C LEU A 100 -8.33 -4.46 2.23
N GLY A 101 -8.06 -3.53 3.15
CA GLY A 101 -7.05 -2.49 2.99
C GLY A 101 -5.64 -3.06 2.83
N VAL A 102 -5.24 -4.01 3.66
CA VAL A 102 -3.97 -4.73 3.53
C VAL A 102 -3.90 -5.46 2.19
N THR A 103 -4.98 -6.16 1.81
CA THR A 103 -5.06 -6.86 0.52
C THR A 103 -4.84 -5.90 -0.65
N THR A 104 -5.56 -4.79 -0.67
CA THR A 104 -5.43 -3.75 -1.70
C THR A 104 -4.02 -3.14 -1.71
N THR A 105 -3.44 -2.91 -0.53
CA THR A 105 -2.07 -2.39 -0.40
C THR A 105 -1.06 -3.34 -1.03
N ILE A 106 -1.14 -4.64 -0.75
CA ILE A 106 -0.24 -5.65 -1.32
C ILE A 106 -0.38 -5.67 -2.84
N ILE A 107 -1.61 -5.65 -3.37
CA ILE A 107 -1.85 -5.63 -4.83
C ILE A 107 -1.25 -4.38 -5.48
N ASN A 108 -1.43 -3.20 -4.86
CA ASN A 108 -0.82 -1.95 -5.35
C ASN A 108 0.71 -2.01 -5.31
N LEU A 109 1.30 -2.60 -4.26
CA LEU A 109 2.74 -2.79 -4.16
C LEU A 109 3.29 -3.73 -5.24
N VAL A 110 2.54 -4.76 -5.64
CA VAL A 110 2.90 -5.61 -6.80
C VAL A 110 2.97 -4.75 -8.05
N GLY A 111 1.99 -3.88 -8.30
CA GLY A 111 1.99 -2.94 -9.42
C GLY A 111 3.18 -1.96 -9.37
N TYR A 112 3.46 -1.36 -8.22
CA TYR A 112 4.59 -0.44 -8.05
C TYR A 112 5.94 -1.15 -8.20
N SER A 113 6.05 -2.40 -7.72
CA SER A 113 7.28 -3.20 -7.89
C SER A 113 7.54 -3.53 -9.37
N ALA A 114 6.50 -3.74 -10.16
CA ALA A 114 6.64 -3.92 -11.60
C ALA A 114 7.17 -2.64 -12.28
N MET A 115 6.71 -1.44 -11.84
CA MET A 115 7.25 -0.16 -12.31
C MET A 115 8.69 0.05 -11.86
N ALA A 116 9.04 -0.32 -10.62
CA ALA A 116 10.42 -0.30 -10.14
C ALA A 116 11.32 -1.24 -10.96
N GLY A 117 10.78 -2.39 -11.37
CA GLY A 117 11.43 -3.32 -12.28
C GLY A 117 11.86 -2.68 -13.60
N ALA A 118 10.97 -1.86 -14.21
CA ALA A 118 11.25 -1.10 -15.43
C ALA A 118 12.48 -0.16 -15.29
N LEU A 119 12.74 0.31 -14.08
CA LEU A 119 13.85 1.19 -13.73
C LEU A 119 15.07 0.43 -13.18
N GLY A 120 15.14 -0.89 -13.41
CA GLY A 120 16.26 -1.73 -12.98
C GLY A 120 16.11 -2.32 -11.57
N GLY A 121 14.91 -2.29 -11.00
CA GLY A 121 14.60 -2.93 -9.71
C GLY A 121 14.53 -4.46 -9.76
N GLY A 122 14.63 -5.07 -10.95
CA GLY A 122 14.52 -6.52 -11.15
C GLY A 122 13.09 -7.04 -11.03
N GLY A 123 12.93 -8.36 -10.99
CA GLY A 123 11.64 -9.04 -10.84
C GLY A 123 10.88 -9.21 -12.16
N LEU A 124 9.60 -9.66 -12.04
CA LEU A 124 8.75 -9.93 -13.20
C LEU A 124 8.50 -8.69 -14.06
N GLY A 125 8.41 -7.50 -13.46
CA GLY A 125 8.25 -6.26 -14.21
C GLY A 125 9.45 -5.92 -15.09
N ASP A 126 10.66 -6.13 -14.59
CA ASP A 126 11.90 -5.97 -15.37
C ASP A 126 11.95 -6.97 -16.54
N ILE A 127 11.61 -8.22 -16.27
CA ILE A 127 11.57 -9.26 -17.32
C ILE A 127 10.55 -8.90 -18.40
N ALA A 128 9.35 -8.51 -18.01
CA ALA A 128 8.28 -8.13 -18.94
C ALA A 128 8.69 -6.95 -19.84
N ILE A 129 9.32 -5.93 -19.28
CA ILE A 129 9.68 -4.71 -20.01
C ILE A 129 10.98 -4.91 -20.79
N ARG A 130 12.04 -5.39 -20.16
CA ARG A 130 13.36 -5.50 -20.78
C ARG A 130 13.42 -6.57 -21.86
N TYR A 131 12.89 -7.76 -21.59
CA TYR A 131 12.92 -8.88 -22.54
C TYR A 131 11.65 -8.91 -23.38
N GLY A 132 10.48 -8.80 -22.73
CA GLY A 132 9.19 -8.88 -23.42
C GLY A 132 8.97 -7.72 -24.37
N TYR A 133 8.97 -6.48 -23.88
CA TYR A 133 8.65 -5.30 -24.65
C TYR A 133 9.83 -4.77 -25.48
N GLN A 134 10.98 -4.46 -24.82
CA GLN A 134 12.12 -3.81 -25.49
C GLN A 134 12.83 -4.72 -26.50
N ARG A 135 12.88 -6.03 -26.25
CA ARG A 135 13.45 -7.03 -27.16
C ARG A 135 12.42 -7.70 -28.06
N ASN A 136 11.17 -7.24 -28.02
CA ASN A 136 10.07 -7.77 -28.83
C ASN A 136 9.83 -9.29 -28.67
N GLN A 137 10.10 -9.83 -27.47
CA GLN A 137 9.85 -11.25 -27.11
C GLN A 137 8.47 -11.36 -26.45
N LEU A 138 7.42 -11.37 -27.28
CA LEU A 138 6.03 -11.32 -26.81
C LEU A 138 5.63 -12.51 -25.95
N ASP A 139 6.23 -13.68 -26.15
CA ASP A 139 6.08 -14.87 -25.34
C ASP A 139 6.50 -14.60 -23.88
N ILE A 140 7.67 -14.01 -23.67
CA ILE A 140 8.16 -13.62 -22.34
C ILE A 140 7.27 -12.55 -21.70
N LEU A 141 6.77 -11.60 -22.50
CA LEU A 141 5.83 -10.59 -22.01
C LEU A 141 4.57 -11.24 -21.44
N TRP A 142 3.91 -12.09 -22.23
CA TRP A 142 2.66 -12.72 -21.81
C TRP A 142 2.84 -13.69 -20.64
N ILE A 143 3.94 -14.45 -20.62
CA ILE A 143 4.28 -15.31 -19.47
C ILE A 143 4.46 -14.48 -18.20
N SER A 144 5.21 -13.38 -18.27
CA SER A 144 5.42 -12.49 -17.11
C SER A 144 4.10 -11.87 -16.61
N VAL A 145 3.24 -11.42 -17.53
CA VAL A 145 1.92 -10.89 -17.20
C VAL A 145 1.06 -11.96 -16.53
N ALA A 146 1.05 -13.20 -17.05
CA ALA A 146 0.30 -14.30 -16.48
C ALA A 146 0.74 -14.58 -15.03
N PHE A 147 2.05 -14.60 -14.75
CA PHE A 147 2.55 -14.78 -13.38
C PHE A 147 2.14 -13.63 -12.45
N ILE A 148 2.22 -12.37 -12.90
CA ILE A 148 1.78 -11.22 -12.11
C ILE A 148 0.28 -11.34 -11.79
N VAL A 149 -0.55 -11.69 -12.77
CA VAL A 149 -1.99 -11.88 -12.58
C VAL A 149 -2.26 -13.00 -11.58
N ILE A 150 -1.58 -14.15 -11.69
CA ILE A 150 -1.74 -15.27 -10.76
C ILE A 150 -1.39 -14.84 -9.32
N ILE A 151 -0.27 -14.14 -9.13
CA ILE A 151 0.13 -13.63 -7.80
C ILE A 151 -0.96 -12.71 -7.23
N VAL A 152 -1.45 -11.76 -8.02
CA VAL A 152 -2.50 -10.82 -7.60
C VAL A 152 -3.79 -11.58 -7.26
N GLN A 153 -4.19 -12.58 -8.05
CA GLN A 153 -5.39 -13.39 -7.77
C GLN A 153 -5.26 -14.21 -6.49
N ILE A 154 -4.09 -14.77 -6.20
CA ILE A 154 -3.82 -15.47 -4.95
C ILE A 154 -3.97 -14.53 -3.75
N VAL A 155 -3.38 -13.33 -3.83
CA VAL A 155 -3.49 -12.31 -2.78
C VAL A 155 -4.95 -11.90 -2.58
N GLN A 156 -5.66 -11.60 -3.68
CA GLN A 156 -7.07 -11.20 -3.64
C GLN A 156 -7.96 -12.30 -3.05
N PHE A 157 -7.78 -13.54 -3.48
CA PHE A 157 -8.55 -14.69 -2.97
C PHE A 157 -8.30 -14.90 -1.48
N THR A 158 -7.04 -14.82 -1.05
CA THR A 158 -6.64 -14.98 0.34
C THR A 158 -7.25 -13.88 1.21
N GLY A 159 -7.12 -12.61 0.78
CA GLY A 159 -7.68 -11.47 1.49
C GLY A 159 -9.20 -11.56 1.63
N ASN A 160 -9.91 -11.89 0.55
CA ASN A 160 -11.36 -12.08 0.57
C ASN A 160 -11.79 -13.22 1.49
N THR A 161 -11.01 -14.31 1.53
CA THR A 161 -11.30 -15.46 2.39
C THR A 161 -11.14 -15.10 3.86
N ILE A 162 -10.08 -14.38 4.22
CA ILE A 162 -9.86 -13.89 5.59
C ILE A 162 -10.95 -12.91 5.98
N TYR A 163 -11.27 -11.95 5.10
CA TYR A 163 -12.35 -11.00 5.31
C TYR A 163 -13.69 -11.68 5.64
N LYS A 164 -14.10 -12.68 4.83
CA LYS A 164 -15.32 -13.43 5.06
C LYS A 164 -15.35 -14.19 6.39
N LYS A 165 -14.21 -14.66 6.88
CA LYS A 165 -14.12 -15.34 8.18
C LYS A 165 -14.23 -14.38 9.36
N VAL A 166 -13.72 -13.15 9.21
CA VAL A 166 -13.70 -12.14 10.28
C VAL A 166 -14.98 -11.32 10.28
N ASN A 167 -15.52 -10.99 9.13
CA ASN A 167 -16.78 -10.28 8.98
C ASN A 167 -17.95 -11.27 9.13
N LYS A 168 -18.33 -11.55 10.37
CA LYS A 168 -19.45 -12.45 10.71
C LYS A 168 -20.81 -11.72 10.81
N LYS A 169 -20.95 -10.58 10.13
CA LYS A 169 -22.24 -9.88 10.01
C LYS A 169 -23.09 -10.50 8.92
#